data_269552e649aeaf535af4551fe7c0dd55
#
_entry.id   269552e649aeaf535af4551fe7c0dd55
#
_cell.length_a   1.000
_cell.length_b   1.000
_cell.length_c   1.000
_cell.angle_alpha   90.00
_cell.angle_beta   90.00
_cell.angle_gamma   90.00
#
_symmetry.space_group_name_H-M   'P 1'
#
loop_
_entity.id
_entity.type
_entity.pdbx_description
1 polymer ?
#
loop_
_entity_poly.entity_id
_entity_poly.type
_entity_poly.pdbx_seq_one_letter_code
_entity_poly.pdbx_strand_id
1 'polypeptide(L)'
;MSGSLWMLIGALVLGTVTAAWWYSGRQGGSMGETVKRLDRAHPVGAVDRDKRQEEAIQLHPNAPGIGPGLSIGALGEHGDRRLYQGWRECSVHVWGTGRGKTTSQVVRHAAEAPGAFLMTSNKVDGVTEVIAARRDRGRVWVFDPQRILDEAGEPTMTIDLFASVEDTRTADEVAAIFESASAGAAGASGRDPQFDSQGRDLLSACILAAAEDGREPATILEWITSGKLRDPETVLREHGHTGRAAMLRGISQQPDDTRGSVFATAQRMASALSHDALVRWATPTTGVRRFDPGAFVDSDDTLILLAQDTAGSGAAFVSTVLHTVFTAAQKSARRNGGRLRVPLVADLDEVGNVVKLPALAEWYSYFGSMGIVVSAFFQTKGQGVTMLRHTGWETLWSAAAVRVYGGGVDDDKFLEQLSKVTGKYDHRTQSYSTSRGGGRSTSVQTQQREILPVDKLAALPPGRAWVRTNKGGGTIVRTLGWFADPPLAAWINEGLDEMKEVD
;
A
#
# COMPACT_ATOMS: atom_id res chain seq x y z
N MET A 1 -29.92 -21.73 8.93
CA MET A 1 -29.56 -21.13 10.25
C MET A 1 -28.34 -20.18 10.16
N SER A 2 -28.01 -19.65 8.99
CA SER A 2 -26.80 -18.82 8.77
C SER A 2 -27.05 -17.28 8.67
N GLY A 3 -28.25 -16.86 8.28
CA GLY A 3 -28.54 -15.42 8.10
C GLY A 3 -28.61 -14.58 9.39
N SER A 4 -28.99 -15.18 10.51
CA SER A 4 -29.12 -14.46 11.78
C SER A 4 -27.78 -14.18 12.47
N LEU A 5 -26.75 -14.97 12.20
CA LEU A 5 -25.40 -14.78 12.76
C LEU A 5 -24.69 -13.60 12.11
N TRP A 6 -24.85 -13.40 10.81
CA TRP A 6 -24.28 -12.27 10.06
C TRP A 6 -24.92 -10.93 10.41
N MET A 7 -26.24 -10.91 10.66
CA MET A 7 -26.93 -9.71 11.16
C MET A 7 -26.45 -9.31 12.57
N LEU A 8 -26.16 -10.28 13.44
CA LEU A 8 -25.63 -10.01 14.78
C LEU A 8 -24.20 -9.49 14.75
N ILE A 9 -23.35 -10.02 13.88
CA ILE A 9 -21.96 -9.55 13.70
C ILE A 9 -21.95 -8.16 13.09
N GLY A 10 -22.74 -7.90 12.05
CA GLY A 10 -22.85 -6.55 11.45
C GLY A 10 -23.40 -5.51 12.43
N ALA A 11 -24.39 -5.84 13.24
CA ALA A 11 -24.95 -4.96 14.26
C ALA A 11 -23.96 -4.71 15.42
N LEU A 12 -23.14 -5.70 15.79
CA LEU A 12 -22.11 -5.56 16.83
C LEU A 12 -20.95 -4.70 16.35
N VAL A 13 -20.50 -4.85 15.11
CA VAL A 13 -19.43 -4.02 14.51
C VAL A 13 -19.90 -2.57 14.37
N LEU A 14 -21.10 -2.33 13.84
CA LEU A 14 -21.70 -1.00 13.78
C LEU A 14 -21.90 -0.37 15.18
N GLY A 15 -22.34 -1.17 16.15
CA GLY A 15 -22.56 -0.71 17.54
C GLY A 15 -21.27 -0.34 18.26
N THR A 16 -20.18 -1.09 18.04
CA THR A 16 -18.87 -0.79 18.66
C THR A 16 -18.19 0.41 18.01
N VAL A 17 -18.31 0.56 16.70
CA VAL A 17 -17.75 1.71 15.95
C VAL A 17 -18.51 3.00 16.30
N THR A 18 -19.83 2.95 16.41
CA THR A 18 -20.63 4.14 16.80
C THR A 18 -20.42 4.52 18.26
N ALA A 19 -20.26 3.56 19.18
CA ALA A 19 -19.96 3.83 20.59
C ALA A 19 -18.55 4.43 20.76
N ALA A 20 -17.54 3.93 20.06
CA ALA A 20 -16.19 4.51 20.06
C ALA A 20 -16.20 5.94 19.49
N TRP A 21 -17.02 6.20 18.49
CA TRP A 21 -17.19 7.52 17.89
C TRP A 21 -17.89 8.51 18.86
N TRP A 22 -18.89 8.05 19.60
CA TRP A 22 -19.60 8.87 20.58
C TRP A 22 -18.71 9.20 21.80
N TYR A 23 -17.83 8.28 22.20
CA TYR A 23 -16.88 8.48 23.31
C TYR A 23 -15.76 9.46 22.91
N SER A 24 -15.29 9.46 21.66
CA SER A 24 -14.25 10.38 21.17
C SER A 24 -14.70 11.84 21.13
N GLY A 25 -16.00 12.10 20.97
CA GLY A 25 -16.57 13.46 20.98
C GLY A 25 -16.49 14.15 22.35
N ARG A 26 -16.36 13.41 23.45
CA ARG A 26 -16.32 13.97 24.82
C ARG A 26 -14.92 14.36 25.34
N GLN A 27 -13.84 13.91 24.71
CA GLN A 27 -12.47 14.28 25.11
C GLN A 27 -11.93 15.53 24.37
N GLY A 28 -12.77 16.32 23.73
CA GLY A 28 -12.40 17.40 22.80
C GLY A 28 -11.65 18.60 23.38
N GLY A 29 -11.70 18.87 24.68
CA GLY A 29 -11.21 20.14 25.24
C GLY A 29 -9.69 20.40 25.11
N SER A 30 -8.85 19.39 25.25
CA SER A 30 -7.39 19.58 25.17
C SER A 30 -6.85 19.44 23.74
N MET A 31 -7.50 18.64 22.90
CA MET A 31 -7.09 18.43 21.51
C MET A 31 -7.51 19.61 20.60
N GLY A 32 -8.67 20.22 20.85
CA GLY A 32 -9.14 21.38 20.08
C GLY A 32 -8.19 22.58 20.16
N GLU A 33 -7.61 22.84 21.35
CA GLU A 33 -6.59 23.90 21.49
C GLU A 33 -5.30 23.56 20.75
N THR A 34 -4.88 22.30 20.77
CA THR A 34 -3.72 21.81 20.03
C THR A 34 -3.92 21.98 18.52
N VAL A 35 -5.10 21.61 17.97
CA VAL A 35 -5.45 21.82 16.56
C VAL A 35 -5.39 23.30 16.18
N LYS A 36 -5.99 24.19 16.99
CA LYS A 36 -5.92 25.66 16.75
C LYS A 36 -4.48 26.19 16.72
N ARG A 37 -3.59 25.65 17.53
CA ARG A 37 -2.15 26.03 17.53
C ARG A 37 -1.45 25.51 16.29
N LEU A 38 -1.75 24.29 15.86
CA LEU A 38 -1.21 23.70 14.63
C LEU A 38 -1.66 24.47 13.39
N ASP A 39 -2.94 24.83 13.30
CA ASP A 39 -3.47 25.61 12.17
C ASP A 39 -2.82 27.00 12.05
N ARG A 40 -2.46 27.62 13.19
CA ARG A 40 -1.72 28.88 13.19
C ARG A 40 -0.25 28.73 12.80
N ALA A 41 0.41 27.66 13.29
CA ALA A 41 1.80 27.40 13.01
C ALA A 41 2.03 26.89 11.58
N HIS A 42 1.08 26.15 11.03
CA HIS A 42 1.17 25.46 9.76
C HIS A 42 -0.11 25.64 8.92
N PRO A 43 -0.25 26.80 8.24
CA PRO A 43 -1.39 27.01 7.36
C PRO A 43 -1.42 25.95 6.24
N VAL A 44 -2.44 25.13 6.22
CA VAL A 44 -2.62 24.01 5.26
C VAL A 44 -3.29 24.43 3.94
N GLY A 45 -3.20 25.69 3.55
CA GLY A 45 -3.84 26.21 2.32
C GLY A 45 -3.40 25.56 1.00
N ALA A 46 -2.25 24.84 1.01
CA ALA A 46 -1.73 24.16 -0.19
C ALA A 46 -2.44 22.83 -0.51
N VAL A 47 -3.24 22.30 0.41
CA VAL A 47 -4.03 21.05 0.26
C VAL A 47 -5.53 21.31 0.31
N ASP A 48 -5.92 22.56 0.12
CA ASP A 48 -7.31 23.01 0.05
C ASP A 48 -7.99 22.52 -1.25
N ARG A 49 -9.29 22.26 -1.17
CA ARG A 49 -10.09 21.69 -2.26
C ARG A 49 -9.95 22.47 -3.57
N ASP A 50 -10.11 23.79 -3.53
CA ASP A 50 -10.19 24.60 -4.75
C ASP A 50 -8.84 24.62 -5.50
N LYS A 51 -7.73 24.78 -4.77
CA LYS A 51 -6.38 24.71 -5.35
C LYS A 51 -6.05 23.31 -5.90
N ARG A 52 -6.49 22.25 -5.21
CA ARG A 52 -6.33 20.89 -5.68
C ARG A 52 -7.18 20.60 -6.91
N GLN A 53 -8.38 21.17 -6.97
CA GLN A 53 -9.25 21.05 -8.14
C GLN A 53 -8.65 21.73 -9.37
N GLU A 54 -8.10 22.93 -9.22
CA GLU A 54 -7.38 23.62 -10.29
C GLU A 54 -6.16 22.82 -10.76
N GLU A 55 -5.34 22.31 -9.84
CA GLU A 55 -4.19 21.45 -10.13
C GLU A 55 -4.62 20.17 -10.86
N ALA A 56 -5.71 19.52 -10.43
CA ALA A 56 -6.24 18.31 -11.05
C ALA A 56 -6.62 18.51 -12.51
N ILE A 57 -7.36 19.58 -12.82
CA ILE A 57 -7.78 19.94 -14.18
C ILE A 57 -6.56 20.23 -15.07
N GLN A 58 -5.56 20.93 -14.55
CA GLN A 58 -4.33 21.24 -15.29
C GLN A 58 -3.53 19.97 -15.61
N LEU A 59 -3.46 19.03 -14.65
CA LEU A 59 -2.68 17.81 -14.80
C LEU A 59 -3.34 16.77 -15.71
N HIS A 60 -4.68 16.74 -15.72
CA HIS A 60 -5.48 15.73 -16.41
C HIS A 60 -6.62 16.39 -17.22
N PRO A 61 -6.29 17.18 -18.25
CA PRO A 61 -7.28 17.92 -19.04
C PRO A 61 -8.26 17.01 -19.79
N ASN A 62 -7.87 15.74 -19.97
CA ASN A 62 -8.67 14.73 -20.67
C ASN A 62 -9.50 13.86 -19.72
N ALA A 63 -9.53 14.16 -18.41
CA ALA A 63 -10.35 13.47 -17.42
C ALA A 63 -11.50 14.37 -16.95
N PRO A 64 -12.63 14.45 -17.70
CA PRO A 64 -13.74 15.29 -17.33
C PRO A 64 -14.32 14.85 -15.98
N GLY A 65 -14.57 15.83 -15.08
CA GLY A 65 -15.11 15.53 -13.77
C GLY A 65 -14.11 15.01 -12.74
N ILE A 66 -12.80 15.04 -13.05
CA ILE A 66 -11.78 14.66 -12.08
C ILE A 66 -11.91 15.48 -10.79
N GLY A 67 -11.92 14.79 -9.65
CA GLY A 67 -11.99 15.42 -8.33
C GLY A 67 -10.66 16.08 -7.90
N PRO A 68 -10.65 16.76 -6.75
CA PRO A 68 -9.47 17.49 -6.25
C PRO A 68 -8.30 16.58 -5.84
N GLY A 69 -8.54 15.29 -5.65
CA GLY A 69 -7.60 14.30 -5.16
C GLY A 69 -8.25 13.33 -4.21
N LEU A 70 -7.44 12.54 -3.51
CA LEU A 70 -7.88 11.58 -2.50
C LEU A 70 -8.04 12.26 -1.13
N SER A 71 -9.17 12.07 -0.48
CA SER A 71 -9.50 12.68 0.81
C SER A 71 -8.66 12.06 1.94
N ILE A 72 -7.83 12.86 2.60
CA ILE A 72 -7.02 12.43 3.75
C ILE A 72 -7.81 12.54 5.06
N GLY A 73 -8.66 13.55 5.17
CA GLY A 73 -9.42 13.89 6.35
C GLY A 73 -9.91 15.33 6.33
N ALA A 74 -10.43 15.81 7.46
CA ALA A 74 -10.99 17.15 7.56
C ALA A 74 -10.36 17.94 8.71
N LEU A 75 -10.10 19.22 8.47
CA LEU A 75 -9.60 20.17 9.47
C LEU A 75 -10.73 20.70 10.36
N GLY A 76 -10.29 21.19 11.53
CA GLY A 76 -11.16 21.84 12.49
C GLY A 76 -11.96 20.87 13.36
N GLU A 77 -12.65 21.44 14.34
CA GLU A 77 -13.42 20.70 15.33
C GLU A 77 -14.69 20.08 14.72
N HIS A 78 -15.29 20.77 13.76
CA HIS A 78 -16.50 20.34 13.06
C HIS A 78 -16.25 19.67 11.70
N GLY A 79 -15.00 19.68 11.20
CA GLY A 79 -14.61 18.94 9.99
C GLY A 79 -15.14 19.52 8.68
N ASP A 80 -15.33 20.84 8.60
CA ASP A 80 -15.94 21.48 7.45
C ASP A 80 -15.00 21.62 6.24
N ARG A 81 -13.68 21.56 6.46
CA ARG A 81 -12.68 21.73 5.42
C ARG A 81 -11.87 20.46 5.19
N ARG A 82 -12.17 19.76 4.09
CA ARG A 82 -11.46 18.54 3.71
C ARG A 82 -10.07 18.84 3.13
N LEU A 83 -9.11 17.98 3.45
CA LEU A 83 -7.77 17.98 2.89
C LEU A 83 -7.63 16.85 1.89
N TYR A 84 -6.88 17.11 0.82
CA TYR A 84 -6.72 16.17 -0.28
C TYR A 84 -5.25 15.91 -0.60
N GLN A 85 -4.92 14.65 -0.82
CA GLN A 85 -3.72 14.23 -1.52
C GLN A 85 -3.93 14.45 -3.02
N GLY A 86 -3.08 15.24 -3.67
CA GLY A 86 -3.24 15.54 -5.09
C GLY A 86 -2.77 14.40 -5.99
N TRP A 87 -3.13 14.48 -7.27
CA TRP A 87 -2.83 13.48 -8.29
C TRP A 87 -1.35 13.38 -8.71
N ARG A 88 -0.46 14.08 -8.03
CA ARG A 88 1.00 13.99 -8.16
C ARG A 88 1.67 13.47 -6.89
N GLU A 89 0.92 12.99 -5.95
CA GLU A 89 1.41 12.74 -4.60
C GLU A 89 1.19 11.27 -4.24
N CYS A 90 2.25 10.62 -3.72
CA CYS A 90 2.14 9.35 -3.04
C CYS A 90 2.14 9.57 -1.53
N SER A 91 1.48 8.70 -0.77
CA SER A 91 1.38 8.81 0.67
C SER A 91 1.86 7.56 1.39
N VAL A 92 2.40 7.76 2.61
CA VAL A 92 2.73 6.68 3.53
C VAL A 92 1.93 6.87 4.81
N HIS A 93 1.25 5.83 5.22
CA HIS A 93 0.38 5.79 6.38
C HIS A 93 0.92 4.79 7.41
N VAL A 94 0.96 5.20 8.67
CA VAL A 94 1.27 4.33 9.82
C VAL A 94 0.07 4.36 10.77
N TRP A 95 -0.65 3.22 10.86
CA TRP A 95 -1.89 3.11 11.60
C TRP A 95 -1.92 1.83 12.44
N GLY A 96 -2.10 1.96 13.73
CA GLY A 96 -2.34 0.80 14.59
C GLY A 96 -3.64 0.07 14.22
N THR A 97 -3.74 -1.18 14.67
CA THR A 97 -4.91 -2.03 14.40
C THR A 97 -6.22 -1.42 14.95
N GLY A 98 -7.32 -1.58 14.24
CA GLY A 98 -8.65 -1.13 14.69
C GLY A 98 -8.86 0.39 14.70
N ARG A 99 -8.03 1.16 14.04
CA ARG A 99 -8.09 2.64 14.03
C ARG A 99 -8.87 3.22 12.86
N GLY A 100 -9.57 2.40 12.07
CA GLY A 100 -10.47 2.82 11.01
C GLY A 100 -9.79 3.26 9.72
N LYS A 101 -8.57 2.79 9.42
CA LYS A 101 -7.85 3.12 8.17
C LYS A 101 -8.65 2.74 6.92
N THR A 102 -9.15 1.50 6.84
CA THR A 102 -9.87 0.99 5.66
C THR A 102 -11.15 1.78 5.42
N THR A 103 -11.96 2.00 6.47
CA THR A 103 -13.24 2.71 6.35
C THR A 103 -13.10 4.21 6.08
N SER A 104 -11.99 4.84 6.52
CA SER A 104 -11.79 6.29 6.38
C SER A 104 -10.85 6.70 5.25
N GLN A 105 -10.05 5.78 4.73
CA GLN A 105 -9.11 6.02 3.63
C GLN A 105 -9.46 5.14 2.43
N VAL A 106 -9.21 3.82 2.48
CA VAL A 106 -9.29 2.91 1.32
C VAL A 106 -10.65 2.97 0.61
N VAL A 107 -11.77 2.81 1.36
CA VAL A 107 -13.11 2.85 0.77
C VAL A 107 -13.43 4.23 0.15
N ARG A 108 -12.97 5.31 0.78
CA ARG A 108 -13.12 6.66 0.24
C ARG A 108 -12.28 6.86 -1.02
N HIS A 109 -11.03 6.44 -1.00
CA HIS A 109 -10.15 6.53 -2.16
C HIS A 109 -10.70 5.75 -3.35
N ALA A 110 -11.28 4.56 -3.11
CA ALA A 110 -11.96 3.78 -4.14
C ALA A 110 -13.12 4.57 -4.79
N ALA A 111 -13.97 5.24 -3.99
CA ALA A 111 -15.06 6.06 -4.51
C ALA A 111 -14.57 7.32 -5.24
N GLU A 112 -13.45 7.91 -4.79
CA GLU A 112 -12.87 9.14 -5.34
C GLU A 112 -11.93 8.89 -6.53
N ALA A 113 -11.47 7.64 -6.76
CA ALA A 113 -10.57 7.28 -7.85
C ALA A 113 -11.22 7.55 -9.22
N PRO A 114 -10.59 8.36 -10.08
CA PRO A 114 -11.20 8.79 -11.34
C PRO A 114 -11.08 7.75 -12.47
N GLY A 115 -10.14 6.81 -12.37
CA GLY A 115 -9.84 5.75 -13.34
C GLY A 115 -9.64 4.42 -12.64
N ALA A 116 -8.66 3.64 -13.09
CA ALA A 116 -8.32 2.35 -12.50
C ALA A 116 -7.99 2.47 -11.01
N PHE A 117 -8.54 1.54 -10.21
CA PHE A 117 -8.31 1.44 -8.79
C PHE A 117 -7.77 0.05 -8.43
N LEU A 118 -6.72 0.01 -7.65
CA LEU A 118 -6.11 -1.22 -7.15
C LEU A 118 -6.04 -1.18 -5.63
N MET A 119 -6.40 -2.28 -4.97
CA MET A 119 -6.15 -2.47 -3.54
C MET A 119 -5.53 -3.82 -3.22
N THR A 120 -4.76 -3.86 -2.13
CA THR A 120 -4.33 -5.11 -1.50
C THR A 120 -5.02 -5.26 -0.14
N SER A 121 -5.28 -6.49 0.30
CA SER A 121 -5.75 -6.76 1.67
C SER A 121 -5.42 -8.19 2.10
N ASN A 122 -5.39 -8.41 3.41
CA ASN A 122 -5.32 -9.75 4.01
C ASN A 122 -6.64 -10.17 4.69
N LYS A 123 -7.70 -9.39 4.49
CA LYS A 123 -9.01 -9.53 5.13
C LYS A 123 -10.13 -9.23 4.16
N VAL A 124 -11.33 -9.66 4.52
CA VAL A 124 -12.57 -9.29 3.82
C VAL A 124 -12.99 -7.84 4.13
N ASP A 125 -12.58 -7.31 5.29
CA ASP A 125 -12.98 -5.99 5.77
C ASP A 125 -12.69 -4.89 4.71
N GLY A 126 -13.73 -4.18 4.30
CA GLY A 126 -13.66 -3.10 3.32
C GLY A 126 -13.68 -3.55 1.85
N VAL A 127 -13.53 -4.84 1.55
CA VAL A 127 -13.55 -5.34 0.16
C VAL A 127 -14.94 -5.17 -0.45
N THR A 128 -15.98 -5.59 0.26
CA THR A 128 -17.37 -5.47 -0.19
C THR A 128 -17.79 -4.00 -0.36
N GLU A 129 -17.36 -3.13 0.57
CA GLU A 129 -17.61 -1.70 0.47
C GLU A 129 -16.87 -1.05 -0.72
N VAL A 130 -15.66 -1.52 -1.04
CA VAL A 130 -14.94 -1.05 -2.23
C VAL A 130 -15.65 -1.51 -3.50
N ILE A 131 -16.11 -2.75 -3.58
CA ILE A 131 -16.91 -3.25 -4.71
C ILE A 131 -18.19 -2.42 -4.86
N ALA A 132 -18.93 -2.20 -3.77
CA ALA A 132 -20.15 -1.39 -3.76
C ALA A 132 -19.88 0.08 -4.16
N ALA A 133 -18.77 0.67 -3.69
CA ALA A 133 -18.38 2.04 -4.02
C ALA A 133 -18.09 2.22 -5.52
N ARG A 134 -17.67 1.16 -6.20
CA ARG A 134 -17.24 1.17 -7.60
C ARG A 134 -18.18 0.43 -8.56
N ARG A 135 -19.40 0.08 -8.11
CA ARG A 135 -20.36 -0.73 -8.89
C ARG A 135 -20.69 -0.19 -10.29
N ASP A 136 -20.72 1.15 -10.45
CA ASP A 136 -21.00 1.82 -11.74
C ASP A 136 -19.74 2.18 -12.52
N ARG A 137 -18.59 1.65 -12.10
CA ARG A 137 -17.31 1.78 -12.81
C ARG A 137 -17.11 0.58 -13.75
N GLY A 138 -15.89 0.37 -14.18
CA GLY A 138 -15.52 -0.78 -15.00
C GLY A 138 -15.66 -2.11 -14.24
N ARG A 139 -14.96 -3.12 -14.71
CA ARG A 139 -14.99 -4.45 -14.13
C ARG A 139 -14.28 -4.50 -12.78
N VAL A 140 -14.78 -5.36 -11.88
CA VAL A 140 -14.07 -5.76 -10.68
C VAL A 140 -13.35 -7.09 -10.96
N TRP A 141 -12.03 -7.07 -10.76
CA TRP A 141 -11.13 -8.20 -10.83
C TRP A 141 -10.71 -8.56 -9.41
N VAL A 142 -10.94 -9.79 -8.99
CA VAL A 142 -10.58 -10.27 -7.65
C VAL A 142 -9.60 -11.42 -7.79
N PHE A 143 -8.41 -11.27 -7.22
CA PHE A 143 -7.40 -12.30 -7.07
C PHE A 143 -7.42 -12.81 -5.63
N ASP A 144 -8.02 -13.98 -5.42
CA ASP A 144 -8.22 -14.59 -4.09
C ASP A 144 -7.83 -16.08 -4.07
N PRO A 145 -6.54 -16.40 -4.28
CA PRO A 145 -6.11 -17.79 -4.34
C PRO A 145 -6.16 -18.52 -3.00
N GLN A 146 -6.32 -17.80 -1.90
CA GLN A 146 -6.35 -18.34 -0.54
C GLN A 146 -7.75 -18.35 0.07
N ARG A 147 -8.78 -18.07 -0.73
CA ARG A 147 -10.20 -18.18 -0.34
C ARG A 147 -10.56 -17.30 0.86
N ILE A 148 -10.10 -16.06 0.81
CA ILE A 148 -10.35 -15.08 1.87
C ILE A 148 -11.77 -14.52 1.78
N LEU A 149 -12.21 -14.25 0.54
CA LEU A 149 -13.53 -13.69 0.23
C LEU A 149 -14.55 -14.78 -0.13
N ASP A 150 -14.15 -15.78 -0.92
CA ASP A 150 -15.01 -16.84 -1.43
C ASP A 150 -14.43 -18.21 -1.09
N GLU A 151 -15.18 -19.01 -0.29
CA GLU A 151 -14.79 -20.38 0.10
C GLU A 151 -14.68 -21.35 -1.09
N ALA A 152 -15.39 -21.11 -2.20
CA ALA A 152 -15.31 -21.93 -3.41
C ALA A 152 -13.92 -21.85 -4.06
N GLY A 153 -13.31 -20.65 -4.05
CA GLY A 153 -11.92 -20.43 -4.41
C GLY A 153 -11.54 -20.82 -5.84
N GLU A 154 -12.52 -20.86 -6.75
CA GLU A 154 -12.24 -21.07 -8.17
C GLU A 154 -11.75 -19.76 -8.81
N PRO A 155 -10.77 -19.82 -9.74
CA PRO A 155 -10.28 -18.63 -10.39
C PRO A 155 -11.37 -17.92 -11.20
N THR A 156 -11.71 -16.69 -10.83
CA THR A 156 -12.61 -15.80 -11.60
C THR A 156 -11.86 -15.05 -12.69
N MET A 157 -10.54 -15.03 -12.59
CA MET A 157 -9.61 -14.45 -13.56
C MET A 157 -8.32 -15.28 -13.60
N THR A 158 -7.59 -15.20 -14.70
CA THR A 158 -6.20 -15.68 -14.76
C THR A 158 -5.25 -14.52 -15.00
N ILE A 159 -4.06 -14.61 -14.44
CA ILE A 159 -3.00 -13.62 -14.58
C ILE A 159 -1.83 -14.23 -15.36
N ASP A 160 -1.14 -13.42 -16.13
CA ASP A 160 0.20 -13.77 -16.58
C ASP A 160 1.20 -13.24 -15.55
N LEU A 161 1.78 -14.16 -14.78
CA LEU A 161 2.68 -13.79 -13.69
C LEU A 161 3.94 -13.09 -14.20
N PHE A 162 4.35 -13.38 -15.45
CA PHE A 162 5.57 -12.85 -16.04
C PHE A 162 5.33 -11.84 -17.17
N ALA A 163 4.12 -11.31 -17.31
CA ALA A 163 3.78 -10.33 -18.34
C ALA A 163 4.63 -9.04 -18.31
N SER A 164 5.28 -8.73 -17.20
CA SER A 164 6.22 -7.59 -17.08
C SER A 164 7.65 -7.92 -17.47
N VAL A 165 7.98 -9.22 -17.67
CA VAL A 165 9.35 -9.67 -17.95
C VAL A 165 9.60 -9.57 -19.45
N GLU A 166 10.38 -8.56 -19.85
CA GLU A 166 10.74 -8.28 -21.24
C GLU A 166 12.25 -8.29 -21.48
N ASP A 167 13.04 -8.24 -20.40
CA ASP A 167 14.48 -8.17 -20.44
C ASP A 167 15.10 -8.73 -19.15
N THR A 168 16.43 -8.75 -19.11
CA THR A 168 17.18 -9.23 -17.94
C THR A 168 16.90 -8.40 -16.68
N ARG A 169 16.68 -7.08 -16.82
CA ARG A 169 16.41 -6.17 -15.70
C ARG A 169 15.06 -6.49 -15.05
N THR A 170 14.01 -6.64 -15.85
CA THR A 170 12.67 -6.96 -15.36
C THR A 170 12.59 -8.36 -14.77
N ALA A 171 13.36 -9.33 -15.30
CA ALA A 171 13.50 -10.66 -14.71
C ALA A 171 14.19 -10.59 -13.32
N ASP A 172 15.25 -9.77 -13.18
CA ASP A 172 15.92 -9.55 -11.89
C ASP A 172 15.01 -8.90 -10.85
N GLU A 173 14.18 -7.95 -11.26
CA GLU A 173 13.18 -7.31 -10.39
C GLU A 173 12.15 -8.32 -9.88
N VAL A 174 11.64 -9.20 -10.74
CA VAL A 174 10.70 -10.27 -10.34
C VAL A 174 11.40 -11.30 -9.44
N ALA A 175 12.62 -11.73 -9.76
CA ALA A 175 13.37 -12.65 -8.90
C ALA A 175 13.63 -12.05 -7.50
N ALA A 176 13.89 -10.73 -7.41
CA ALA A 176 14.05 -10.04 -6.14
C ALA A 176 12.74 -10.01 -5.30
N ILE A 177 11.57 -10.01 -5.95
CA ILE A 177 10.28 -10.16 -5.26
C ILE A 177 10.18 -11.54 -4.60
N PHE A 178 10.47 -12.60 -5.35
CA PHE A 178 10.48 -13.98 -4.83
C PHE A 178 11.50 -14.17 -3.71
N GLU A 179 12.72 -13.61 -3.86
CA GLU A 179 13.72 -13.60 -2.80
C GLU A 179 13.19 -12.91 -1.54
N SER A 180 12.62 -11.71 -1.67
CA SER A 180 12.06 -10.93 -0.56
C SER A 180 10.92 -11.66 0.15
N ALA A 181 10.06 -12.33 -0.60
CA ALA A 181 8.93 -13.11 -0.07
C ALA A 181 9.42 -14.34 0.71
N SER A 182 10.40 -15.07 0.17
CA SER A 182 11.00 -16.24 0.83
C SER A 182 11.78 -15.88 2.10
N ALA A 183 12.25 -14.63 2.20
CA ALA A 183 13.01 -14.14 3.35
C ALA A 183 12.19 -14.05 4.64
N GLY A 184 10.89 -13.81 4.53
CA GLY A 184 9.96 -13.77 5.67
C GLY A 184 9.68 -15.15 6.27
N ALA A 185 9.69 -16.19 5.45
CA ALA A 185 9.37 -17.56 5.86
C ALA A 185 10.51 -18.28 6.59
N ALA A 186 11.77 -17.95 6.28
CA ALA A 186 12.97 -18.53 6.90
C ALA A 186 13.65 -17.48 7.77
N GLY A 187 13.78 -17.72 9.07
CA GLY A 187 14.56 -16.85 9.97
C GLY A 187 15.94 -16.52 9.40
N ALA A 188 16.47 -15.35 9.73
CA ALA A 188 17.73 -14.79 9.20
C ALA A 188 19.01 -15.59 9.51
N SER A 189 18.92 -16.70 10.25
CA SER A 189 20.05 -17.54 10.65
C SER A 189 20.44 -18.53 9.57
N GLY A 190 21.67 -18.43 9.05
CA GLY A 190 22.28 -19.40 8.15
C GLY A 190 22.29 -19.03 6.66
N ARG A 191 22.14 -17.75 6.31
CA ARG A 191 22.26 -17.28 4.92
C ARG A 191 23.70 -16.99 4.56
N ASP A 192 24.13 -17.55 3.43
CA ASP A 192 25.39 -17.18 2.79
C ASP A 192 25.09 -16.19 1.65
N PRO A 193 25.55 -14.92 1.74
CA PRO A 193 25.28 -13.91 0.72
C PRO A 193 25.71 -14.32 -0.70
N GLN A 194 26.74 -15.17 -0.82
CA GLN A 194 27.22 -15.63 -2.12
C GLN A 194 26.21 -16.58 -2.77
N PHE A 195 25.67 -17.54 -2.03
CA PHE A 195 24.67 -18.47 -2.54
C PHE A 195 23.32 -17.79 -2.77
N ASP A 196 22.97 -16.79 -1.95
CA ASP A 196 21.75 -15.99 -2.15
C ASP A 196 21.82 -15.24 -3.48
N SER A 197 22.95 -14.62 -3.84
CA SER A 197 23.11 -13.95 -5.13
C SER A 197 23.02 -14.93 -6.30
N GLN A 198 23.74 -16.04 -6.27
CA GLN A 198 23.72 -17.02 -7.36
C GLN A 198 22.37 -17.73 -7.50
N GLY A 199 21.69 -18.02 -6.39
CA GLY A 199 20.35 -18.60 -6.41
C GLY A 199 19.31 -17.66 -7.03
N ARG A 200 19.39 -16.36 -6.73
CA ARG A 200 18.56 -15.34 -7.37
C ARG A 200 18.87 -15.21 -8.87
N ASP A 201 20.14 -15.23 -9.25
CA ASP A 201 20.55 -15.15 -10.65
C ASP A 201 20.02 -16.37 -11.44
N LEU A 202 20.09 -17.58 -10.85
CA LEU A 202 19.49 -18.78 -11.42
C LEU A 202 17.98 -18.64 -11.60
N LEU A 203 17.26 -18.18 -10.56
CA LEU A 203 15.83 -17.97 -10.62
C LEU A 203 15.47 -16.92 -11.68
N SER A 204 16.18 -15.79 -11.73
CA SER A 204 15.98 -14.73 -12.72
C SER A 204 16.14 -15.24 -14.16
N ALA A 205 17.17 -16.03 -14.41
CA ALA A 205 17.40 -16.61 -15.74
C ALA A 205 16.29 -17.60 -16.14
N CYS A 206 15.80 -18.42 -15.20
CA CYS A 206 14.67 -19.31 -15.45
C CYS A 206 13.36 -18.53 -15.67
N ILE A 207 13.11 -17.45 -14.93
CA ILE A 207 11.97 -16.56 -15.14
C ILE A 207 12.01 -15.93 -16.54
N LEU A 208 13.18 -15.40 -16.95
CA LEU A 208 13.36 -14.82 -18.29
C LEU A 208 13.11 -15.86 -19.39
N ALA A 209 13.66 -17.06 -19.25
CA ALA A 209 13.45 -18.12 -20.22
C ALA A 209 11.97 -18.54 -20.32
N ALA A 210 11.28 -18.63 -19.19
CA ALA A 210 9.86 -18.96 -19.16
C ALA A 210 8.99 -17.86 -19.80
N ALA A 211 9.32 -16.60 -19.57
CA ALA A 211 8.63 -15.47 -20.18
C ALA A 211 8.82 -15.42 -21.69
N GLU A 212 10.05 -15.62 -22.20
CA GLU A 212 10.37 -15.60 -23.64
C GLU A 212 9.67 -16.73 -24.41
N ASP A 213 9.55 -17.92 -23.82
CA ASP A 213 8.96 -19.09 -24.48
C ASP A 213 7.49 -19.32 -24.07
N GLY A 214 6.89 -18.38 -23.33
CA GLY A 214 5.49 -18.45 -22.90
C GLY A 214 5.17 -19.68 -22.02
N ARG A 215 6.13 -20.11 -21.20
CA ARG A 215 5.99 -21.26 -20.30
C ARG A 215 5.20 -20.90 -19.04
N GLU A 216 4.50 -21.88 -18.51
CA GLU A 216 3.79 -21.75 -17.24
C GLU A 216 4.74 -21.63 -16.05
N PRO A 217 4.33 -20.97 -14.94
CA PRO A 217 5.15 -20.80 -13.75
C PRO A 217 5.71 -22.11 -13.15
N ALA A 218 4.94 -23.21 -13.24
CA ALA A 218 5.38 -24.53 -12.78
C ALA A 218 6.65 -25.04 -13.46
N THR A 219 6.88 -24.67 -14.73
CA THR A 219 8.06 -25.06 -15.50
C THR A 219 9.37 -24.54 -14.86
N ILE A 220 9.33 -23.35 -14.27
CA ILE A 220 10.49 -22.76 -13.58
C ILE A 220 10.90 -23.64 -12.39
N LEU A 221 9.92 -24.06 -11.59
CA LEU A 221 10.17 -24.93 -10.45
C LEU A 221 10.71 -26.30 -10.91
N GLU A 222 10.18 -26.86 -12.01
CA GLU A 222 10.67 -28.10 -12.60
C GLU A 222 12.13 -27.99 -13.03
N TRP A 223 12.53 -26.95 -13.75
CA TRP A 223 13.91 -26.71 -14.16
C TRP A 223 14.87 -26.63 -12.97
N ILE A 224 14.49 -25.86 -11.94
CA ILE A 224 15.32 -25.68 -10.75
C ILE A 224 15.38 -26.97 -9.93
N THR A 225 14.27 -27.68 -9.75
CA THR A 225 14.21 -28.90 -8.93
C THR A 225 14.92 -30.07 -9.58
N SER A 226 14.79 -30.25 -10.92
CA SER A 226 15.43 -31.31 -11.65
C SER A 226 16.91 -31.05 -11.93
N GLY A 227 17.39 -29.82 -11.79
CA GLY A 227 18.72 -29.39 -12.15
C GLY A 227 19.01 -29.39 -13.66
N LYS A 228 17.98 -29.52 -14.50
CA LYS A 228 18.08 -29.56 -15.95
C LYS A 228 18.04 -28.17 -16.57
N LEU A 229 19.18 -27.51 -16.63
CA LEU A 229 19.31 -26.15 -17.16
C LEU A 229 19.53 -26.06 -18.67
N ARG A 230 19.57 -27.17 -19.39
CA ARG A 230 19.81 -27.17 -20.85
C ARG A 230 18.64 -26.52 -21.61
N ASP A 231 17.41 -26.75 -21.17
CA ASP A 231 16.21 -26.21 -21.80
C ASP A 231 16.16 -24.67 -21.66
N PRO A 232 16.17 -24.08 -20.44
CA PRO A 232 16.18 -22.62 -20.28
C PRO A 232 17.47 -21.99 -20.89
N GLU A 233 18.64 -22.65 -20.86
CA GLU A 233 19.84 -22.17 -21.55
C GLU A 233 19.61 -22.04 -23.07
N THR A 234 18.95 -23.03 -23.68
CA THR A 234 18.65 -23.01 -25.11
C THR A 234 17.70 -21.90 -25.47
N VAL A 235 16.58 -21.73 -24.74
CA VAL A 235 15.61 -20.67 -24.92
C VAL A 235 16.30 -19.29 -24.84
N LEU A 236 17.08 -19.05 -23.80
CA LEU A 236 17.80 -17.77 -23.62
C LEU A 236 18.75 -17.47 -24.77
N ARG A 237 19.44 -18.47 -25.29
CA ARG A 237 20.36 -18.29 -26.41
C ARG A 237 19.60 -17.97 -27.70
N GLU A 238 18.49 -18.65 -27.97
CA GLU A 238 17.66 -18.44 -29.17
C GLU A 238 17.03 -17.06 -29.18
N HIS A 239 16.69 -16.50 -28.00
CA HIS A 239 16.15 -15.14 -27.85
C HIS A 239 17.25 -14.07 -27.65
N GLY A 240 18.53 -14.41 -27.84
CA GLY A 240 19.64 -13.44 -27.81
C GLY A 240 20.19 -13.10 -26.42
N HIS A 241 19.72 -13.73 -25.34
CA HIS A 241 20.19 -13.53 -23.97
C HIS A 241 21.45 -14.36 -23.68
N THR A 242 22.48 -14.23 -24.53
CA THR A 242 23.70 -15.06 -24.51
C THR A 242 24.46 -15.00 -23.19
N GLY A 243 24.45 -13.82 -22.50
CA GLY A 243 25.09 -13.68 -21.20
C GLY A 243 24.39 -14.50 -20.11
N ARG A 244 23.06 -14.52 -20.07
CA ARG A 244 22.29 -15.36 -19.14
C ARG A 244 22.40 -16.84 -19.45
N ALA A 245 22.42 -17.21 -20.73
CA ALA A 245 22.68 -18.59 -21.15
C ALA A 245 24.07 -19.08 -20.71
N ALA A 246 25.10 -18.24 -20.88
CA ALA A 246 26.46 -18.57 -20.41
C ALA A 246 26.55 -18.72 -18.89
N MET A 247 25.82 -17.88 -18.15
CA MET A 247 25.72 -17.96 -16.69
C MET A 247 25.08 -19.28 -16.24
N LEU A 248 23.95 -19.72 -16.83
CA LEU A 248 23.32 -21.01 -16.53
C LEU A 248 24.28 -22.18 -16.80
N ARG A 249 25.02 -22.13 -17.92
CA ARG A 249 26.04 -23.11 -18.23
C ARG A 249 27.14 -23.12 -17.16
N GLY A 250 27.62 -21.96 -16.72
CA GLY A 250 28.60 -21.83 -15.65
C GLY A 250 28.13 -22.48 -14.34
N ILE A 251 26.87 -22.24 -13.94
CA ILE A 251 26.25 -22.85 -12.75
C ILE A 251 26.22 -24.38 -12.91
N SER A 252 25.86 -24.90 -14.10
CA SER A 252 25.80 -26.35 -14.37
C SER A 252 27.16 -27.02 -14.26
N GLN A 253 28.26 -26.29 -14.48
CA GLN A 253 29.64 -26.80 -14.44
C GLN A 253 30.32 -26.64 -13.08
N GLN A 254 29.64 -26.04 -12.08
CA GLN A 254 30.20 -25.92 -10.73
C GLN A 254 30.33 -27.29 -10.04
N PRO A 255 31.26 -27.42 -9.06
CA PRO A 255 31.36 -28.60 -8.22
C PRO A 255 29.98 -28.91 -7.56
N ASP A 256 29.72 -30.21 -7.35
CA ASP A 256 28.40 -30.71 -6.90
C ASP A 256 27.91 -30.04 -5.62
N ASP A 257 28.75 -29.82 -4.61
CA ASP A 257 28.41 -29.20 -3.35
C ASP A 257 28.01 -27.73 -3.53
N THR A 258 28.76 -26.97 -4.33
CA THR A 258 28.47 -25.56 -4.64
C THR A 258 27.20 -25.46 -5.46
N ARG A 259 27.07 -26.27 -6.51
CA ARG A 259 25.90 -26.34 -7.36
C ARG A 259 24.65 -26.68 -6.54
N GLY A 260 24.73 -27.70 -5.68
CA GLY A 260 23.66 -28.10 -4.78
C GLY A 260 23.17 -26.94 -3.89
N SER A 261 24.10 -26.15 -3.34
CA SER A 261 23.76 -24.98 -2.51
C SER A 261 23.02 -23.86 -3.28
N VAL A 262 23.48 -23.60 -4.53
CA VAL A 262 22.82 -22.61 -5.43
C VAL A 262 21.39 -23.05 -5.77
N PHE A 263 21.22 -24.35 -6.15
CA PHE A 263 19.90 -24.88 -6.48
C PHE A 263 18.97 -24.90 -5.27
N ALA A 264 19.42 -25.30 -4.09
CA ALA A 264 18.62 -25.27 -2.86
C ALA A 264 18.17 -23.85 -2.53
N THR A 265 19.03 -22.86 -2.76
CA THR A 265 18.69 -21.46 -2.56
C THR A 265 17.63 -20.98 -3.56
N ALA A 266 17.79 -21.30 -4.84
CA ALA A 266 16.82 -20.97 -5.88
C ALA A 266 15.47 -21.66 -5.64
N GLN A 267 15.46 -22.95 -5.22
CA GLN A 267 14.24 -23.69 -4.85
C GLN A 267 13.50 -23.01 -3.69
N ARG A 268 14.24 -22.58 -2.67
CA ARG A 268 13.64 -21.84 -1.54
C ARG A 268 12.99 -20.54 -2.02
N MET A 269 13.64 -19.76 -2.87
CA MET A 269 13.07 -18.54 -3.45
C MET A 269 11.85 -18.84 -4.32
N ALA A 270 11.90 -19.89 -5.13
CA ALA A 270 10.81 -20.31 -6.01
C ALA A 270 9.69 -21.09 -5.30
N SER A 271 9.76 -21.28 -3.98
CA SER A 271 8.80 -22.13 -3.21
C SER A 271 7.35 -21.72 -3.38
N ALA A 272 7.05 -20.46 -3.62
CA ALA A 272 5.70 -19.97 -3.91
C ALA A 272 5.08 -20.67 -5.14
N LEU A 273 5.91 -21.07 -6.13
CA LEU A 273 5.47 -21.76 -7.35
C LEU A 273 5.11 -23.24 -7.12
N SER A 274 5.30 -23.78 -5.92
CA SER A 274 4.85 -25.13 -5.54
C SER A 274 3.43 -25.19 -5.02
N HIS A 275 2.77 -24.04 -4.83
CA HIS A 275 1.41 -23.98 -4.30
C HIS A 275 0.38 -24.03 -5.43
N ASP A 276 -0.22 -25.20 -5.65
CA ASP A 276 -1.21 -25.42 -6.71
C ASP A 276 -2.35 -24.39 -6.72
N ALA A 277 -2.82 -23.99 -5.54
CA ALA A 277 -3.87 -22.97 -5.42
C ALA A 277 -3.45 -21.63 -6.04
N LEU A 278 -2.19 -21.20 -5.87
CA LEU A 278 -1.65 -19.97 -6.46
C LEU A 278 -1.40 -20.15 -7.98
N VAL A 279 -0.77 -21.26 -8.35
CA VAL A 279 -0.40 -21.54 -9.74
C VAL A 279 -1.62 -21.63 -10.65
N ARG A 280 -2.75 -22.19 -10.19
CA ARG A 280 -4.02 -22.20 -10.95
C ARG A 280 -4.47 -20.81 -11.41
N TRP A 281 -4.26 -19.77 -10.60
CA TRP A 281 -4.60 -18.39 -10.97
C TRP A 281 -3.64 -17.79 -12.00
N ALA A 282 -2.45 -18.37 -12.14
CA ALA A 282 -1.45 -17.97 -13.13
C ALA A 282 -1.39 -18.90 -14.35
N THR A 283 -2.28 -19.89 -14.43
CA THR A 283 -2.35 -20.84 -15.55
C THR A 283 -3.59 -20.53 -16.41
N PRO A 284 -3.44 -20.33 -17.74
CA PRO A 284 -4.57 -20.08 -18.62
C PRO A 284 -5.61 -21.20 -18.54
N THR A 285 -6.87 -20.83 -18.27
CA THR A 285 -7.97 -21.79 -18.10
C THR A 285 -9.10 -21.44 -19.06
N THR A 286 -9.64 -22.45 -19.75
CA THR A 286 -10.75 -22.28 -20.70
C THR A 286 -11.98 -21.70 -19.99
N GLY A 287 -12.56 -20.63 -20.52
CA GLY A 287 -13.73 -19.97 -19.95
C GLY A 287 -13.41 -18.94 -18.87
N VAL A 288 -12.19 -18.90 -18.36
CA VAL A 288 -11.73 -17.89 -17.38
C VAL A 288 -11.05 -16.75 -18.13
N ARG A 289 -11.41 -15.51 -17.79
CA ARG A 289 -10.82 -14.33 -18.45
C ARG A 289 -9.39 -14.10 -17.99
N ARG A 290 -8.51 -13.80 -18.94
CA ARG A 290 -7.16 -13.36 -18.63
C ARG A 290 -7.17 -11.86 -18.31
N PHE A 291 -6.54 -11.49 -17.19
CA PHE A 291 -6.29 -10.10 -16.81
C PHE A 291 -5.21 -9.50 -17.71
N ASP A 292 -5.50 -8.35 -18.31
CA ASP A 292 -4.55 -7.57 -19.09
C ASP A 292 -4.15 -6.31 -18.31
N PRO A 293 -2.91 -6.24 -17.79
CA PRO A 293 -2.43 -5.07 -17.05
C PRO A 293 -2.41 -3.79 -17.88
N GLY A 294 -2.15 -3.89 -19.20
CA GLY A 294 -2.13 -2.75 -20.11
C GLY A 294 -3.50 -2.14 -20.31
N ALA A 295 -4.52 -2.99 -20.55
CA ALA A 295 -5.90 -2.56 -20.66
C ALA A 295 -6.43 -2.02 -19.31
N PHE A 296 -6.06 -2.67 -18.20
CA PHE A 296 -6.48 -2.25 -16.86
C PHE A 296 -6.06 -0.81 -16.53
N VAL A 297 -4.81 -0.45 -16.74
CA VAL A 297 -4.30 0.88 -16.35
C VAL A 297 -4.91 2.05 -17.14
N ASP A 298 -5.49 1.77 -18.30
CA ASP A 298 -6.17 2.75 -19.15
C ASP A 298 -7.72 2.64 -19.04
N SER A 299 -8.24 1.91 -18.03
CA SER A 299 -9.68 1.66 -17.79
C SER A 299 -10.18 2.31 -16.51
N ASP A 300 -11.47 2.08 -16.19
CA ASP A 300 -12.10 2.39 -14.91
C ASP A 300 -12.26 1.13 -14.04
N ASP A 301 -11.53 0.06 -14.33
CA ASP A 301 -11.63 -1.21 -13.64
C ASP A 301 -11.10 -1.14 -12.20
N THR A 302 -11.50 -2.12 -11.41
CA THR A 302 -11.02 -2.31 -10.02
C THR A 302 -10.28 -3.63 -9.93
N LEU A 303 -9.07 -3.62 -9.34
CA LEU A 303 -8.30 -4.83 -9.05
C LEU A 303 -8.14 -5.00 -7.54
N ILE A 304 -8.60 -6.11 -7.01
CA ILE A 304 -8.51 -6.48 -5.61
C ILE A 304 -7.56 -7.68 -5.49
N LEU A 305 -6.48 -7.52 -4.74
CA LEU A 305 -5.46 -8.53 -4.53
C LEU A 305 -5.49 -8.98 -3.07
N LEU A 306 -5.91 -10.21 -2.83
CA LEU A 306 -6.04 -10.78 -1.49
C LEU A 306 -4.94 -11.81 -1.23
N ALA A 307 -4.26 -11.70 -0.09
CA ALA A 307 -3.34 -12.71 0.39
C ALA A 307 -3.24 -12.70 1.91
N GLN A 308 -3.24 -13.88 2.51
CA GLN A 308 -2.87 -14.10 3.91
C GLN A 308 -1.46 -14.66 3.94
N ASP A 309 -0.53 -13.90 4.52
CA ASP A 309 0.87 -14.31 4.55
C ASP A 309 1.16 -15.20 5.75
N THR A 310 0.94 -16.50 5.58
CA THR A 310 1.41 -17.50 6.56
C THR A 310 2.78 -18.08 6.20
N ALA A 311 3.19 -17.98 4.92
CA ALA A 311 4.46 -18.57 4.42
C ALA A 311 5.13 -17.75 3.30
N GLY A 312 4.74 -16.50 3.07
CA GLY A 312 5.31 -15.63 2.02
C GLY A 312 4.84 -15.93 0.60
N SER A 313 4.15 -17.03 0.35
CA SER A 313 3.79 -17.49 -1.00
C SER A 313 2.76 -16.59 -1.68
N GLY A 314 1.71 -16.21 -0.97
CA GLY A 314 0.69 -15.28 -1.48
C GLY A 314 1.27 -13.91 -1.76
N ALA A 315 2.16 -13.43 -0.89
CA ALA A 315 2.83 -12.15 -1.05
C ALA A 315 3.74 -12.10 -2.30
N ALA A 316 4.37 -13.22 -2.69
CA ALA A 316 5.15 -13.29 -3.93
C ALA A 316 4.28 -13.04 -5.16
N PHE A 317 3.12 -13.71 -5.25
CA PHE A 317 2.19 -13.54 -6.36
C PHE A 317 1.59 -12.15 -6.40
N VAL A 318 1.03 -11.67 -5.28
CA VAL A 318 0.47 -10.30 -5.18
C VAL A 318 1.51 -9.26 -5.59
N SER A 319 2.74 -9.37 -5.10
CA SER A 319 3.81 -8.40 -5.42
C SER A 319 4.24 -8.47 -6.88
N THR A 320 4.22 -9.65 -7.51
CA THR A 320 4.52 -9.79 -8.93
C THR A 320 3.40 -9.20 -9.79
N VAL A 321 2.12 -9.36 -9.40
CA VAL A 321 0.99 -8.69 -10.07
C VAL A 321 1.09 -7.18 -9.92
N LEU A 322 1.41 -6.67 -8.73
CA LEU A 322 1.65 -5.24 -8.50
C LEU A 322 2.78 -4.71 -9.39
N HIS A 323 3.91 -5.42 -9.45
CA HIS A 323 5.03 -5.08 -10.33
C HIS A 323 4.58 -4.99 -11.79
N THR A 324 3.80 -5.96 -12.24
CA THR A 324 3.28 -6.01 -13.60
C THR A 324 2.35 -4.83 -13.91
N VAL A 325 1.40 -4.51 -13.01
CA VAL A 325 0.51 -3.36 -13.17
C VAL A 325 1.27 -2.04 -13.16
N PHE A 326 2.20 -1.85 -12.23
CA PHE A 326 2.99 -0.62 -12.18
C PHE A 326 3.92 -0.46 -13.38
N THR A 327 4.49 -1.55 -13.90
CA THR A 327 5.28 -1.52 -15.14
C THR A 327 4.41 -1.15 -16.35
N ALA A 328 3.19 -1.70 -16.44
CA ALA A 328 2.22 -1.34 -17.47
C ALA A 328 1.81 0.14 -17.37
N ALA A 329 1.57 0.65 -16.15
CA ALA A 329 1.25 2.05 -15.91
C ALA A 329 2.39 2.99 -16.33
N GLN A 330 3.64 2.64 -16.00
CA GLN A 330 4.80 3.41 -16.46
C GLN A 330 4.92 3.43 -17.99
N LYS A 331 4.66 2.29 -18.65
CA LYS A 331 4.65 2.21 -20.12
C LYS A 331 3.54 3.06 -20.72
N SER A 332 2.32 3.00 -20.18
CA SER A 332 1.21 3.84 -20.62
C SER A 332 1.52 5.33 -20.40
N ALA A 333 2.07 5.71 -19.25
CA ALA A 333 2.47 7.09 -18.97
C ALA A 333 3.50 7.60 -19.99
N ARG A 334 4.53 6.80 -20.33
CA ARG A 334 5.54 7.17 -21.34
C ARG A 334 4.91 7.39 -22.72
N ARG A 335 3.98 6.51 -23.15
CA ARG A 335 3.24 6.67 -24.41
C ARG A 335 2.37 7.93 -24.45
N ASN A 336 1.93 8.41 -23.29
CA ASN A 336 1.07 9.58 -23.13
C ASN A 336 1.83 10.85 -22.69
N GLY A 337 3.08 10.99 -23.09
CA GLY A 337 3.87 12.21 -22.81
C GLY A 337 4.39 12.33 -21.39
N GLY A 338 4.57 11.20 -20.69
CA GLY A 338 5.16 11.12 -19.35
C GLY A 338 4.14 10.99 -18.22
N ARG A 339 2.82 11.01 -18.52
CA ARG A 339 1.75 10.91 -17.52
C ARG A 339 0.57 10.10 -18.04
N LEU A 340 -0.07 9.33 -17.15
CA LEU A 340 -1.34 8.68 -17.44
C LEU A 340 -2.42 9.72 -17.77
N ARG A 341 -3.31 9.39 -18.71
CA ARG A 341 -4.44 10.26 -19.09
C ARG A 341 -5.38 10.48 -17.90
N VAL A 342 -5.65 9.41 -17.17
CA VAL A 342 -6.42 9.39 -15.93
C VAL A 342 -5.53 8.76 -14.86
N PRO A 343 -5.46 9.29 -13.63
CA PRO A 343 -4.64 8.70 -12.58
C PRO A 343 -5.02 7.25 -12.26
N LEU A 344 -4.01 6.37 -12.12
CA LEU A 344 -4.14 5.09 -11.45
C LEU A 344 -4.02 5.31 -9.94
N VAL A 345 -5.00 4.85 -9.18
CA VAL A 345 -4.97 4.86 -7.71
C VAL A 345 -4.66 3.46 -7.19
N ALA A 346 -3.66 3.34 -6.32
CA ALA A 346 -3.27 2.08 -5.71
C ALA A 346 -3.17 2.23 -4.19
N ASP A 347 -4.12 1.63 -3.48
CA ASP A 347 -4.13 1.57 -2.02
C ASP A 347 -3.58 0.22 -1.57
N LEU A 348 -2.30 0.23 -1.16
CA LEU A 348 -1.63 -0.95 -0.66
C LEU A 348 -1.94 -1.09 0.83
N ASP A 349 -3.09 -1.72 1.15
CA ASP A 349 -3.45 -2.00 2.54
C ASP A 349 -2.66 -3.22 3.05
N GLU A 350 -2.29 -3.22 4.32
CA GLU A 350 -1.49 -4.25 4.96
C GLU A 350 -0.14 -4.53 4.25
N VAL A 351 0.53 -3.48 3.76
CA VAL A 351 1.78 -3.59 2.96
C VAL A 351 2.81 -4.51 3.61
N GLY A 352 3.03 -4.38 4.91
CA GLY A 352 4.03 -5.17 5.64
C GLY A 352 3.79 -6.68 5.57
N ASN A 353 2.52 -7.08 5.43
CA ASN A 353 2.09 -8.47 5.40
C ASN A 353 1.96 -9.02 3.97
N VAL A 354 1.32 -8.25 3.08
CA VAL A 354 0.85 -8.72 1.77
C VAL A 354 1.82 -8.38 0.63
N VAL A 355 2.66 -7.34 0.80
CA VAL A 355 3.52 -6.83 -0.28
C VAL A 355 4.99 -7.08 0.05
N LYS A 356 5.73 -7.62 -0.93
CA LYS A 356 7.19 -7.83 -0.89
C LYS A 356 7.83 -7.23 -2.16
N LEU A 357 7.76 -5.91 -2.26
CA LEU A 357 8.17 -5.15 -3.45
C LEU A 357 9.35 -4.23 -3.12
N PRO A 358 10.62 -4.70 -3.27
CA PRO A 358 11.81 -3.92 -2.92
C PRO A 358 11.91 -2.57 -3.65
N ALA A 359 11.46 -2.51 -4.90
CA ALA A 359 11.50 -1.32 -5.74
C ALA A 359 10.52 -0.21 -5.30
N LEU A 360 9.57 -0.48 -4.39
CA LEU A 360 8.52 0.46 -4.00
C LEU A 360 9.08 1.79 -3.49
N ALA A 361 10.16 1.77 -2.70
CA ALA A 361 10.75 2.97 -2.14
C ALA A 361 11.34 3.89 -3.22
N GLU A 362 11.94 3.33 -4.25
CA GLU A 362 12.49 4.06 -5.37
C GLU A 362 11.37 4.65 -6.24
N TRP A 363 10.33 3.87 -6.50
CA TRP A 363 9.18 4.28 -7.33
C TRP A 363 8.41 5.47 -6.76
N TYR A 364 8.36 5.63 -5.45
CA TYR A 364 7.72 6.79 -4.80
C TYR A 364 8.31 8.13 -5.24
N SER A 365 9.57 8.16 -5.65
CA SER A 365 10.24 9.39 -6.08
C SER A 365 9.68 9.96 -7.40
N TYR A 366 9.09 9.12 -8.27
CA TYR A 366 8.63 9.54 -9.59
C TYR A 366 7.21 9.11 -9.98
N PHE A 367 6.59 8.16 -9.29
CA PHE A 367 5.23 7.69 -9.60
C PHE A 367 4.20 8.83 -9.66
N GLY A 368 4.24 9.74 -8.70
CA GLY A 368 3.34 10.90 -8.70
C GLY A 368 3.47 11.75 -9.96
N SER A 369 4.68 11.91 -10.50
CA SER A 369 4.89 12.63 -11.76
C SER A 369 4.22 11.94 -12.96
N MET A 370 4.07 10.62 -12.91
CA MET A 370 3.44 9.81 -13.95
C MET A 370 1.92 9.66 -13.78
N GLY A 371 1.33 10.21 -12.71
CA GLY A 371 -0.11 10.01 -12.40
C GLY A 371 -0.41 8.64 -11.79
N ILE A 372 0.60 7.97 -11.23
CA ILE A 372 0.47 6.76 -10.44
C ILE A 372 0.44 7.18 -8.97
N VAL A 373 -0.73 7.11 -8.35
CA VAL A 373 -0.98 7.60 -6.99
C VAL A 373 -1.05 6.42 -6.05
N VAL A 374 0.00 6.25 -5.24
CA VAL A 374 0.09 5.12 -4.30
C VAL A 374 -0.07 5.61 -2.87
N SER A 375 -0.93 4.91 -2.12
CA SER A 375 -1.06 5.04 -0.66
C SER A 375 -0.63 3.73 -0.02
N ALA A 376 0.48 3.72 0.72
CA ALA A 376 0.98 2.54 1.39
C ALA A 376 0.66 2.58 2.89
N PHE A 377 -0.06 1.56 3.38
CA PHE A 377 -0.53 1.49 4.77
C PHE A 377 0.24 0.42 5.54
N PHE A 378 0.98 0.85 6.55
CA PHE A 378 1.71 0.02 7.50
C PHE A 378 1.04 0.06 8.87
N GLN A 379 1.06 -1.05 9.60
CA GLN A 379 0.61 -1.05 11.00
C GLN A 379 1.66 -0.43 11.94
N THR A 380 2.94 -0.63 11.63
CA THR A 380 4.06 -0.07 12.39
C THR A 380 5.21 0.33 11.47
N LYS A 381 6.07 1.25 11.92
CA LYS A 381 7.35 1.55 11.24
C LYS A 381 8.22 0.30 11.13
N GLY A 382 8.20 -0.57 12.13
CA GLY A 382 8.97 -1.82 12.16
C GLY A 382 8.65 -2.74 10.98
N GLN A 383 7.37 -2.86 10.57
CA GLN A 383 6.98 -3.61 9.36
C GLN A 383 7.63 -3.04 8.10
N GLY A 384 7.65 -1.71 7.96
CA GLY A 384 8.29 -1.04 6.83
C GLY A 384 9.81 -1.29 6.79
N VAL A 385 10.47 -1.25 7.95
CA VAL A 385 11.90 -1.56 8.07
C VAL A 385 12.18 -3.04 7.76
N THR A 386 11.32 -3.95 8.17
CA THR A 386 11.47 -5.38 7.85
C THR A 386 11.36 -5.63 6.36
N MET A 387 10.40 -4.99 5.68
CA MET A 387 10.15 -5.15 4.25
C MET A 387 11.25 -4.50 3.38
N LEU A 388 11.64 -3.24 3.71
CA LEU A 388 12.48 -2.40 2.86
C LEU A 388 13.91 -2.23 3.38
N ARG A 389 14.24 -2.83 4.51
CA ARG A 389 15.42 -2.50 5.31
C ARG A 389 15.36 -1.04 5.80
N HIS A 390 16.28 -0.65 6.68
CA HIS A 390 16.26 0.69 7.28
C HIS A 390 16.39 1.82 6.23
N THR A 391 17.31 1.66 5.29
CA THR A 391 17.56 2.65 4.23
C THR A 391 16.36 2.79 3.28
N GLY A 392 15.75 1.69 2.89
CA GLY A 392 14.55 1.71 2.02
C GLY A 392 13.35 2.35 2.71
N TRP A 393 13.14 2.10 4.01
CA TRP A 393 12.09 2.77 4.78
C TRP A 393 12.31 4.29 4.84
N GLU A 394 13.53 4.74 5.16
CA GLU A 394 13.82 6.18 5.23
C GLU A 394 13.65 6.84 3.84
N THR A 395 14.02 6.13 2.77
CA THR A 395 13.79 6.59 1.38
C THR A 395 12.30 6.73 1.10
N LEU A 396 11.48 5.69 1.39
CA LEU A 396 10.04 5.70 1.21
C LEU A 396 9.38 6.84 1.99
N TRP A 397 9.70 6.93 3.29
CA TRP A 397 9.14 7.94 4.18
C TRP A 397 9.49 9.36 3.76
N SER A 398 10.72 9.59 3.29
CA SER A 398 11.16 10.92 2.82
C SER A 398 10.59 11.28 1.45
N ALA A 399 10.45 10.32 0.53
CA ALA A 399 9.88 10.53 -0.81
C ALA A 399 8.37 10.76 -0.79
N ALA A 400 7.66 10.22 0.21
CA ALA A 400 6.21 10.40 0.34
C ALA A 400 5.86 11.89 0.46
N ALA A 401 4.98 12.37 -0.43
CA ALA A 401 4.48 13.73 -0.39
C ALA A 401 3.53 13.98 0.79
N VAL A 402 2.78 12.95 1.17
CA VAL A 402 1.86 12.97 2.31
C VAL A 402 2.26 11.85 3.28
N ARG A 403 2.40 12.21 4.56
CA ARG A 403 2.71 11.29 5.64
C ARG A 403 1.60 11.34 6.67
N VAL A 404 1.06 10.18 7.02
CA VAL A 404 -0.09 10.08 7.93
C VAL A 404 0.24 9.14 9.08
N TYR A 405 -0.06 9.58 10.31
CA TYR A 405 -0.03 8.74 11.50
C TYR A 405 -1.42 8.71 12.13
N GLY A 406 -2.07 7.54 12.12
CA GLY A 406 -3.44 7.35 12.60
C GLY A 406 -3.55 6.92 14.07
N GLY A 407 -2.44 6.96 14.83
CA GLY A 407 -2.40 6.56 16.23
C GLY A 407 -2.31 5.04 16.44
N GLY A 408 -2.22 4.63 17.69
CA GLY A 408 -2.23 3.23 18.09
C GLY A 408 -0.93 2.46 17.85
N VAL A 409 0.20 3.17 17.77
CA VAL A 409 1.53 2.57 17.61
C VAL A 409 2.38 2.98 18.81
N ASP A 410 3.03 2.00 19.41
CA ASP A 410 3.92 2.15 20.55
C ASP A 410 5.39 2.06 20.07
N ASP A 411 5.88 3.19 19.51
CA ASP A 411 7.26 3.37 19.05
C ASP A 411 7.73 4.78 19.41
N ASP A 412 8.36 4.91 20.58
CA ASP A 412 8.79 6.18 21.14
C ASP A 412 9.68 6.98 20.18
N LYS A 413 10.63 6.32 19.49
CA LYS A 413 11.54 6.99 18.57
C LYS A 413 10.82 7.54 17.34
N PHE A 414 9.83 6.80 16.85
CA PHE A 414 9.00 7.27 15.74
C PHE A 414 8.13 8.45 16.19
N LEU A 415 7.48 8.34 17.35
CA LEU A 415 6.65 9.44 17.89
C LEU A 415 7.47 10.69 18.19
N GLU A 416 8.70 10.55 18.71
CA GLU A 416 9.63 11.68 18.86
C GLU A 416 9.96 12.37 17.53
N GLN A 417 10.18 11.61 16.46
CA GLN A 417 10.40 12.17 15.13
C GLN A 417 9.19 13.00 14.67
N LEU A 418 7.96 12.50 14.86
CA LEU A 418 6.74 13.23 14.52
C LEU A 418 6.58 14.49 15.36
N SER A 419 6.84 14.42 16.67
CA SER A 419 6.79 15.57 17.57
C SER A 419 7.77 16.66 17.16
N LYS A 420 9.03 16.31 16.89
CA LYS A 420 10.09 17.25 16.48
C LYS A 420 9.75 17.97 15.19
N VAL A 421 9.24 17.26 14.18
CA VAL A 421 8.88 17.88 12.88
C VAL A 421 7.58 18.69 12.93
N THR A 422 6.77 18.51 13.97
CA THR A 422 5.56 19.29 14.22
C THR A 422 5.90 20.67 14.80
N GLY A 423 7.05 20.80 15.45
CA GLY A 423 7.57 22.09 15.93
C GLY A 423 7.21 22.44 17.38
N LYS A 424 7.64 23.63 17.78
CA LYS A 424 7.51 24.15 19.14
C LYS A 424 6.78 25.48 19.15
N TYR A 425 6.24 25.86 20.32
CA TYR A 425 5.65 27.16 20.57
C TYR A 425 6.14 27.75 21.88
N ASP A 426 6.10 29.09 21.97
CA ASP A 426 6.46 29.80 23.18
C ASP A 426 5.29 29.77 24.17
N HIS A 427 5.48 29.05 25.29
CA HIS A 427 4.55 29.02 26.40
C HIS A 427 4.93 30.08 27.43
N ARG A 428 4.07 31.09 27.62
CA ARG A 428 4.29 32.14 28.61
C ARG A 428 3.59 31.77 29.92
N THR A 429 4.38 31.63 30.96
CA THR A 429 3.87 31.42 32.32
C THR A 429 4.04 32.71 33.10
N GLN A 430 2.96 33.22 33.68
CA GLN A 430 2.99 34.36 34.59
C GLN A 430 2.92 33.85 36.03
N SER A 431 3.92 34.16 36.81
CA SER A 431 3.87 33.92 38.26
C SER A 431 3.72 35.24 39.02
N TYR A 432 2.77 35.24 39.95
CA TYR A 432 2.50 36.38 40.80
C TYR A 432 3.02 36.12 42.19
N SER A 433 3.89 36.98 42.69
CA SER A 433 4.28 36.93 44.08
C SER A 433 3.80 38.20 44.81
N THR A 434 3.24 38.03 46.00
CA THR A 434 2.80 39.14 46.83
C THR A 434 3.65 39.11 48.07
N SER A 435 4.42 40.19 48.32
CA SER A 435 5.21 40.33 49.56
C SER A 435 4.33 40.90 50.69
N ARG A 436 4.73 40.56 51.95
CA ARG A 436 4.02 40.98 53.18
C ARG A 436 3.89 42.50 53.34
N GLY A 437 4.53 43.31 52.47
CA GLY A 437 4.45 44.78 52.46
C GLY A 437 3.58 45.35 51.33
N GLY A 438 2.69 44.57 50.68
CA GLY A 438 1.73 45.05 49.68
C GLY A 438 2.28 45.21 48.26
N GLY A 439 3.57 44.88 48.00
CA GLY A 439 4.16 44.90 46.65
C GLY A 439 3.73 43.67 45.83
N ARG A 440 3.13 43.87 44.67
CA ARG A 440 2.91 42.79 43.69
C ARG A 440 4.03 42.79 42.66
N SER A 441 4.71 41.63 42.54
CA SER A 441 5.66 41.39 41.44
C SER A 441 5.10 40.38 40.49
N THR A 442 5.18 40.67 39.21
CA THR A 442 4.79 39.77 38.10
C THR A 442 6.05 39.35 37.39
N SER A 443 6.35 38.06 37.38
CA SER A 443 7.42 37.50 36.55
C SER A 443 6.80 36.76 35.38
N VAL A 444 7.27 37.06 34.16
CA VAL A 444 6.89 36.39 32.94
C VAL A 444 8.05 35.54 32.49
N GLN A 445 7.86 34.23 32.49
CA GLN A 445 8.83 33.27 31.95
C GLN A 445 8.30 32.68 30.64
N THR A 446 9.10 32.77 29.57
CA THR A 446 8.82 32.13 28.30
C THR A 446 9.58 30.83 28.20
N GLN A 447 8.87 29.72 27.98
CA GLN A 447 9.44 28.39 27.81
C GLN A 447 8.98 27.80 26.47
N GLN A 448 9.92 27.28 25.68
CA GLN A 448 9.58 26.54 24.47
C GLN A 448 9.01 25.17 24.81
N ARG A 449 7.82 24.87 24.30
CA ARG A 449 7.17 23.56 24.43
C ARG A 449 6.81 22.99 23.07
N GLU A 450 6.85 21.67 22.93
CA GLU A 450 6.39 20.98 21.73
C GLU A 450 4.88 21.22 21.53
N ILE A 451 4.47 21.53 20.27
CA ILE A 451 3.05 21.74 19.95
C ILE A 451 2.28 20.43 20.15
N LEU A 452 2.89 19.31 19.73
CA LEU A 452 2.34 17.97 19.85
C LEU A 452 3.38 17.03 20.47
N PRO A 453 3.46 16.95 21.78
CA PRO A 453 4.42 16.09 22.47
C PRO A 453 4.07 14.60 22.32
N VAL A 454 5.05 13.73 22.61
CA VAL A 454 4.98 12.27 22.40
C VAL A 454 3.77 11.64 23.10
N ASP A 455 3.48 12.04 24.34
CA ASP A 455 2.32 11.55 25.11
C ASP A 455 0.98 11.81 24.40
N LYS A 456 0.83 12.96 23.73
CA LYS A 456 -0.37 13.28 22.97
C LYS A 456 -0.45 12.52 21.63
N LEU A 457 0.69 12.25 21.00
CA LEU A 457 0.74 11.40 19.81
C LEU A 457 0.39 9.95 20.15
N ALA A 458 0.96 9.40 21.22
CA ALA A 458 0.65 8.07 21.72
C ALA A 458 -0.84 7.93 22.09
N ALA A 459 -1.40 8.96 22.74
CA ALA A 459 -2.81 9.02 23.14
C ALA A 459 -3.75 9.57 22.06
N LEU A 460 -3.33 9.62 20.79
CA LEU A 460 -4.16 10.15 19.71
C LEU A 460 -5.48 9.37 19.63
N PRO A 461 -6.66 10.03 19.77
CA PRO A 461 -7.93 9.30 19.81
C PRO A 461 -8.31 8.71 18.45
N PRO A 462 -9.11 7.61 18.41
CA PRO A 462 -9.71 7.11 17.18
C PRO A 462 -10.44 8.21 16.42
N GLY A 463 -10.42 8.15 15.09
CA GLY A 463 -11.04 9.19 14.25
C GLY A 463 -10.19 10.47 14.11
N ARG A 464 -8.94 10.43 14.55
CA ARG A 464 -7.95 11.50 14.36
C ARG A 464 -6.67 10.94 13.75
N ALA A 465 -6.01 11.73 12.90
CA ALA A 465 -4.69 11.42 12.36
C ALA A 465 -3.80 12.66 12.34
N TRP A 466 -2.53 12.47 12.60
CA TRP A 466 -1.51 13.46 12.28
C TRP A 466 -1.15 13.35 10.80
N VAL A 467 -1.12 14.48 10.12
CA VAL A 467 -0.83 14.57 8.70
C VAL A 467 0.24 15.62 8.46
N ARG A 468 1.22 15.28 7.63
CA ARG A 468 2.22 16.22 7.13
C ARG A 468 2.34 16.10 5.62
N THR A 469 2.38 17.25 4.96
CA THR A 469 2.63 17.33 3.51
C THR A 469 3.99 17.98 3.24
N ASN A 470 4.53 17.81 2.04
CA ASN A 470 5.80 18.47 1.64
C ASN A 470 5.67 19.99 1.58
N LYS A 471 4.45 20.54 1.51
CA LYS A 471 4.15 21.98 1.41
C LYS A 471 3.76 22.60 2.75
N GLY A 472 3.74 21.83 3.85
CA GLY A 472 3.30 22.31 5.16
C GLY A 472 3.89 21.53 6.33
N GLY A 473 3.72 22.05 7.54
CA GLY A 473 4.05 21.36 8.78
C GLY A 473 3.02 20.31 9.14
N GLY A 474 3.26 19.60 10.26
CA GLY A 474 2.31 18.61 10.77
C GLY A 474 1.03 19.26 11.30
N THR A 475 -0.12 18.68 11.01
CA THR A 475 -1.43 19.06 11.57
C THR A 475 -2.21 17.82 12.02
N ILE A 476 -3.31 18.03 12.75
CA ILE A 476 -4.25 16.96 13.12
C ILE A 476 -5.53 17.13 12.31
N VAL A 477 -5.93 16.04 11.67
CA VAL A 477 -7.20 15.96 10.93
C VAL A 477 -8.19 15.01 11.62
N ARG A 478 -9.47 15.17 11.34
CA ARG A 478 -10.51 14.17 11.60
C ARG A 478 -10.53 13.20 10.42
N THR A 479 -10.45 11.91 10.69
CA THR A 479 -10.61 10.86 9.69
C THR A 479 -12.09 10.43 9.72
N LEU A 480 -12.78 10.69 8.62
CA LEU A 480 -14.21 10.42 8.50
C LEU A 480 -14.41 9.08 7.80
N GLY A 481 -14.99 8.10 8.50
CA GLY A 481 -15.47 6.89 7.87
C GLY A 481 -16.44 7.19 6.72
N TRP A 482 -16.51 6.33 5.71
CA TRP A 482 -17.41 6.49 4.58
C TRP A 482 -18.88 6.66 5.02
N PHE A 483 -19.27 5.96 6.08
CA PHE A 483 -20.62 6.00 6.67
C PHE A 483 -20.98 7.33 7.36
N ALA A 484 -19.98 8.17 7.64
CA ALA A 484 -20.18 9.51 8.21
C ALA A 484 -20.37 10.61 7.15
N ASP A 485 -20.37 10.24 5.88
CA ASP A 485 -20.62 11.12 4.73
C ASP A 485 -21.94 10.70 4.09
N PRO A 486 -23.06 11.42 4.32
CA PRO A 486 -24.38 10.93 3.94
C PRO A 486 -24.54 10.56 2.45
N PRO A 487 -24.05 11.34 1.48
CA PRO A 487 -24.11 10.94 0.07
C PRO A 487 -23.31 9.66 -0.23
N LEU A 488 -22.10 9.54 0.32
CA LEU A 488 -21.26 8.36 0.11
C LEU A 488 -21.84 7.14 0.83
N ALA A 489 -22.38 7.33 2.04
CA ALA A 489 -23.03 6.27 2.80
C ALA A 489 -24.26 5.72 2.07
N ALA A 490 -25.10 6.59 1.52
CA ALA A 490 -26.26 6.18 0.74
C ALA A 490 -25.85 5.35 -0.48
N TRP A 491 -24.85 5.83 -1.22
CA TRP A 491 -24.31 5.16 -2.40
C TRP A 491 -23.75 3.76 -2.10
N ILE A 492 -22.90 3.64 -1.07
CA ILE A 492 -22.29 2.35 -0.70
C ILE A 492 -23.34 1.39 -0.15
N ASN A 493 -24.26 1.85 0.71
CA ASN A 493 -25.30 0.98 1.27
C ASN A 493 -26.22 0.41 0.18
N GLU A 494 -26.61 1.22 -0.81
CA GLU A 494 -27.38 0.75 -1.96
C GLU A 494 -26.63 -0.37 -2.70
N GLY A 495 -25.33 -0.20 -3.01
CA GLY A 495 -24.55 -1.25 -3.64
C GLY A 495 -24.38 -2.52 -2.79
N LEU A 496 -24.26 -2.37 -1.46
CA LEU A 496 -24.21 -3.53 -0.55
C LEU A 496 -25.54 -4.28 -0.50
N ASP A 497 -26.67 -3.58 -0.64
CA ASP A 497 -27.99 -4.21 -0.67
C ASP A 497 -28.22 -4.93 -2.02
N GLU A 498 -27.83 -4.34 -3.14
CA GLU A 498 -27.84 -5.00 -4.46
C GLU A 498 -27.03 -6.30 -4.47
N MET A 499 -25.86 -6.32 -3.82
CA MET A 499 -25.02 -7.53 -3.74
C MET A 499 -25.72 -8.67 -2.97
N LYS A 500 -26.50 -8.35 -1.92
CA LYS A 500 -27.24 -9.36 -1.13
C LYS A 500 -28.43 -9.96 -1.87
N GLU A 501 -28.97 -9.24 -2.87
CA GLU A 501 -30.11 -9.74 -3.68
C GLU A 501 -29.67 -10.73 -4.77
N VAL A 502 -28.38 -10.73 -5.11
CA VAL A 502 -27.79 -11.60 -6.15
C VAL A 502 -27.30 -12.94 -5.58
N ASP A 503 -26.97 -13.01 -4.28
CA ASP A 503 -26.60 -14.25 -3.55
C ASP A 503 -27.86 -15.03 -3.08
#